data_f43931e98ea8583b560d8a27eda8f625
#
_entry.id   f43931e98ea8583b560d8a27eda8f625
#
_cell.length_a   1.000
_cell.length_b   1.000
_cell.length_c   1.000
_cell.angle_alpha   90.00
_cell.angle_beta   90.00
_cell.angle_gamma   90.00
#
_symmetry.space_group_name_H-M   'P 1'
#
loop_
_entity.id
_entity.type
_entity.pdbx_description
1 polymer ?
#
loop_
_entity_poly.entity_id
_entity_poly.type
_entity_poly.pdbx_seq_one_letter_code
_entity_poly.pdbx_strand_id
1 'polypeptide(L)'
;MSTQATAISSIGISRQQATPGTSIGREPILVIEADANFGRALVEQLAADGHPAQLSRTASHAAMTASAYPPRLLVLGDLGSPRGALDLLETIRGHDPEASRRQTSSPWPRNLPVIVLSSRRTEPDMLRTFEAGADDFVARPARYLELRARVRALLRRADGGNQQVAPLQIGPLTIDPAAHSVSLAGNRLELRRQEYELLLHLARDPRRVFQKHELLEAVWGYRSPGTTRTLDSHASRLRRKLSAAGEHWIVNVRGVGYRLI
;
A
#
# COMPACT_ATOMS: atom_id res chain seq x y z
N MET A 1 -30.66 74.13 -7.05
CA MET A 1 -29.24 74.02 -6.65
C MET A 1 -28.96 72.53 -6.43
N SER A 2 -28.33 71.93 -7.42
CA SER A 2 -28.16 70.47 -7.55
C SER A 2 -26.93 69.99 -6.80
N THR A 3 -27.07 68.97 -6.02
CA THR A 3 -25.93 68.26 -5.47
C THR A 3 -25.90 66.86 -6.09
N GLN A 4 -24.92 66.65 -6.96
CA GLN A 4 -24.64 65.33 -7.54
C GLN A 4 -23.96 64.42 -6.51
N ALA A 5 -24.53 63.24 -6.27
CA ALA A 5 -23.91 62.18 -5.54
C ALA A 5 -23.21 61.22 -6.51
N THR A 6 -21.91 61.11 -6.38
CA THR A 6 -21.03 60.25 -7.14
C THR A 6 -21.21 58.78 -6.71
N ALA A 7 -21.68 57.94 -7.61
CA ALA A 7 -21.75 56.52 -7.40
C ALA A 7 -20.38 55.89 -7.55
N ILE A 8 -19.90 55.22 -6.49
CA ILE A 8 -18.69 54.38 -6.54
C ILE A 8 -19.09 53.00 -7.03
N SER A 9 -18.61 52.68 -8.25
CA SER A 9 -18.82 51.40 -8.90
C SER A 9 -18.12 50.30 -8.14
N SER A 10 -18.90 49.35 -7.64
CA SER A 10 -18.41 48.10 -7.03
C SER A 10 -17.80 47.21 -8.12
N ILE A 11 -16.50 46.98 -8.04
CA ILE A 11 -15.79 46.02 -8.85
C ILE A 11 -16.23 44.64 -8.35
N GLY A 12 -17.09 43.96 -9.14
CA GLY A 12 -17.49 42.58 -8.94
C GLY A 12 -16.30 41.66 -9.18
N ILE A 13 -15.73 41.14 -8.12
CA ILE A 13 -14.83 39.99 -8.20
C ILE A 13 -15.71 38.77 -8.49
N SER A 14 -15.81 38.42 -9.77
CA SER A 14 -16.37 37.14 -10.17
C SER A 14 -15.53 36.03 -9.57
N ARG A 15 -16.05 35.38 -8.52
CA ARG A 15 -15.62 34.05 -8.14
C ARG A 15 -15.88 33.13 -9.34
N GLN A 16 -14.88 32.91 -10.16
CA GLN A 16 -14.87 31.73 -11.03
C GLN A 16 -14.97 30.49 -10.14
N GLN A 17 -16.17 29.99 -10.05
CA GLN A 17 -16.42 28.63 -9.61
C GLN A 17 -15.70 27.72 -10.62
N ALA A 18 -14.55 27.21 -10.22
CA ALA A 18 -13.94 26.09 -10.90
C ALA A 18 -14.95 24.94 -10.85
N THR A 19 -15.65 24.75 -11.94
CA THR A 19 -16.38 23.51 -12.22
C THR A 19 -15.38 22.36 -12.02
N PRO A 20 -15.70 21.35 -11.20
CA PRO A 20 -14.91 20.14 -11.16
C PRO A 20 -15.10 19.44 -12.51
N GLY A 21 -14.22 19.77 -13.45
CA GLY A 21 -14.06 19.01 -14.68
C GLY A 21 -13.82 17.58 -14.29
N THR A 22 -14.65 16.70 -14.77
CA THR A 22 -14.58 15.25 -14.67
C THR A 22 -13.27 14.76 -15.30
N SER A 23 -12.18 14.97 -14.58
CA SER A 23 -10.97 14.21 -14.72
C SER A 23 -11.30 12.87 -14.07
N ILE A 24 -11.44 11.81 -14.86
CA ILE A 24 -11.30 10.43 -14.39
C ILE A 24 -9.85 10.36 -13.88
N GLY A 25 -9.59 11.02 -12.75
CA GLY A 25 -8.29 11.27 -12.17
C GLY A 25 -7.91 10.06 -11.34
N ARG A 26 -6.83 9.43 -11.74
CA ARG A 26 -6.17 8.43 -10.91
C ARG A 26 -5.96 9.04 -9.52
N GLU A 27 -6.45 8.36 -8.49
CA GLU A 27 -6.20 8.70 -7.09
C GLU A 27 -4.70 8.95 -6.86
N PRO A 28 -4.29 9.96 -6.07
CA PRO A 28 -2.89 10.36 -5.95
C PRO A 28 -2.05 9.33 -5.18
N ILE A 29 -0.75 9.33 -5.42
CA ILE A 29 0.22 8.75 -4.50
C ILE A 29 0.46 9.75 -3.38
N LEU A 30 0.30 9.34 -2.14
CA LEU A 30 0.63 10.17 -1.00
C LEU A 30 2.05 9.86 -0.53
N VAL A 31 2.90 10.88 -0.52
CA VAL A 31 4.27 10.81 0.03
C VAL A 31 4.24 11.46 1.41
N ILE A 32 4.67 10.73 2.44
CA ILE A 32 4.81 11.27 3.79
C ILE A 32 6.29 11.30 4.14
N GLU A 33 6.86 12.51 4.27
CA GLU A 33 8.29 12.70 4.44
C GLU A 33 8.57 14.02 5.16
N ALA A 34 9.32 13.98 6.26
CA ALA A 34 9.66 15.17 7.04
C ALA A 34 10.66 16.07 6.32
N ASP A 35 11.61 15.51 5.57
CA ASP A 35 12.52 16.29 4.73
C ASP A 35 11.77 16.83 3.52
N ALA A 36 11.54 18.16 3.54
CA ALA A 36 10.80 18.85 2.50
C ALA A 36 11.48 18.83 1.13
N ASN A 37 12.81 18.81 1.08
CA ASN A 37 13.55 18.83 -0.19
C ASN A 37 13.50 17.44 -0.84
N PHE A 38 13.76 16.41 -0.05
CA PHE A 38 13.66 15.04 -0.51
C PHE A 38 12.21 14.69 -0.93
N GLY A 39 11.22 15.06 -0.10
CA GLY A 39 9.83 14.80 -0.38
C GLY A 39 9.32 15.49 -1.65
N ARG A 40 9.70 16.75 -1.88
CA ARG A 40 9.35 17.48 -3.12
C ARG A 40 9.98 16.84 -4.35
N ALA A 41 11.28 16.55 -4.32
CA ALA A 41 11.97 15.89 -5.42
C ALA A 41 11.31 14.55 -5.78
N LEU A 42 10.87 13.80 -4.78
CA LEU A 42 10.18 12.53 -4.99
C LEU A 42 8.81 12.73 -5.65
N VAL A 43 8.02 13.69 -5.17
CA VAL A 43 6.71 14.03 -5.77
C VAL A 43 6.85 14.47 -7.23
N GLU A 44 7.83 15.33 -7.52
CA GLU A 44 8.12 15.78 -8.88
C GLU A 44 8.49 14.63 -9.83
N GLN A 45 9.33 13.70 -9.36
CA GLN A 45 9.71 12.51 -10.13
C GLN A 45 8.52 11.58 -10.39
N LEU A 46 7.67 11.35 -9.38
CA LEU A 46 6.46 10.54 -9.53
C LEU A 46 5.47 11.19 -10.50
N ALA A 47 5.31 12.52 -10.43
CA ALA A 47 4.46 13.28 -11.35
C ALA A 47 4.98 13.22 -12.79
N ALA A 48 6.29 13.33 -12.99
CA ALA A 48 6.93 13.19 -14.30
C ALA A 48 6.73 11.80 -14.92
N ASP A 49 6.61 10.76 -14.09
CA ASP A 49 6.27 9.39 -14.53
C ASP A 49 4.74 9.17 -14.74
N GLY A 50 3.93 10.23 -14.64
CA GLY A 50 2.49 10.18 -14.87
C GLY A 50 1.68 9.70 -13.67
N HIS A 51 2.24 9.76 -12.46
CA HIS A 51 1.56 9.44 -11.22
C HIS A 51 1.29 10.74 -10.43
N PRO A 52 0.05 11.25 -10.38
CA PRO A 52 -0.28 12.36 -9.49
C PRO A 52 0.20 12.04 -8.07
N ALA A 53 0.94 12.95 -7.46
CA ALA A 53 1.50 12.73 -6.14
C ALA A 53 1.38 13.97 -5.27
N GLN A 54 1.23 13.79 -3.95
CA GLN A 54 1.11 14.85 -2.96
C GLN A 54 2.07 14.59 -1.81
N LEU A 55 2.64 15.66 -1.24
CA LEU A 55 3.53 15.59 -0.10
C LEU A 55 2.80 16.00 1.17
N SER A 56 2.92 15.16 2.19
CA SER A 56 2.60 15.48 3.58
C SER A 56 3.86 15.37 4.44
N ARG A 57 4.09 16.34 5.30
CA ARG A 57 5.30 16.35 6.15
C ARG A 57 5.09 15.76 7.54
N THR A 58 3.84 15.52 7.91
CA THR A 58 3.45 14.96 9.21
C THR A 58 2.34 13.94 9.05
N ALA A 59 2.23 13.02 9.99
CA ALA A 59 1.16 12.02 10.04
C ALA A 59 -0.24 12.66 10.09
N SER A 60 -0.41 13.74 10.88
CA SER A 60 -1.69 14.43 11.01
C SER A 60 -2.13 15.08 9.70
N HIS A 61 -1.22 15.78 9.01
CA HIS A 61 -1.53 16.38 7.71
C HIS A 61 -1.84 15.29 6.65
N ALA A 62 -1.11 14.17 6.70
CA ALA A 62 -1.36 13.04 5.82
C ALA A 62 -2.76 12.43 6.02
N ALA A 63 -3.22 12.30 7.27
CA ALA A 63 -4.55 11.81 7.57
C ALA A 63 -5.65 12.75 7.05
N MET A 64 -5.47 14.07 7.20
CA MET A 64 -6.38 15.07 6.63
C MET A 64 -6.43 15.00 5.10
N THR A 65 -5.27 14.87 4.46
CA THR A 65 -5.16 14.74 3.01
C THR A 65 -5.84 13.45 2.53
N ALA A 66 -5.62 12.33 3.20
CA ALA A 66 -6.22 11.04 2.86
C ALA A 66 -7.75 11.04 3.04
N SER A 67 -8.28 11.79 4.02
CA SER A 67 -9.72 11.97 4.21
C SER A 67 -10.37 12.74 3.05
N ALA A 68 -9.68 13.74 2.52
CA ALA A 68 -10.18 14.55 1.41
C ALA A 68 -9.97 13.88 0.05
N TYR A 69 -8.83 13.22 -0.12
CA TYR A 69 -8.39 12.58 -1.36
C TYR A 69 -7.77 11.22 -1.03
N PRO A 70 -8.57 10.14 -1.02
CA PRO A 70 -8.08 8.80 -0.72
C PRO A 70 -6.90 8.42 -1.63
N PRO A 71 -5.73 8.10 -1.08
CA PRO A 71 -4.58 7.74 -1.89
C PRO A 71 -4.70 6.29 -2.42
N ARG A 72 -4.15 6.05 -3.62
CA ARG A 72 -4.05 4.70 -4.19
C ARG A 72 -2.77 3.97 -3.77
N LEU A 73 -1.77 4.68 -3.29
CA LEU A 73 -0.51 4.16 -2.77
C LEU A 73 0.10 5.18 -1.80
N LEU A 74 0.76 4.69 -0.77
CA LEU A 74 1.51 5.48 0.18
C LEU A 74 3.00 5.19 0.06
N VAL A 75 3.81 6.24 -0.06
CA VAL A 75 5.26 6.18 0.16
C VAL A 75 5.55 6.84 1.50
N LEU A 76 5.93 6.03 2.47
CA LEU A 76 6.15 6.44 3.85
C LEU A 76 7.65 6.55 4.12
N GLY A 77 8.13 7.77 4.22
CA GLY A 77 9.52 8.10 4.53
C GLY A 77 9.78 8.29 6.03
N ASP A 78 10.89 8.93 6.36
CA ASP A 78 11.25 9.23 7.74
C ASP A 78 10.41 10.42 8.27
N LEU A 79 9.83 10.27 9.47
CA LEU A 79 8.96 11.26 10.10
C LEU A 79 9.62 12.03 11.26
N GLY A 80 10.95 12.09 11.27
CA GLY A 80 11.71 12.82 12.30
C GLY A 80 11.78 12.11 13.65
N SER A 81 11.02 11.04 13.86
CA SER A 81 11.14 10.18 15.04
C SER A 81 11.54 8.75 14.65
N PRO A 82 12.27 8.06 15.53
CA PRO A 82 12.73 6.69 15.27
C PRO A 82 11.61 5.69 14.99
N ARG A 83 10.44 5.90 15.53
CA ARG A 83 9.28 5.02 15.38
C ARG A 83 8.16 5.62 14.53
N GLY A 84 8.23 6.90 14.16
CA GLY A 84 7.11 7.61 13.54
C GLY A 84 6.52 6.93 12.31
N ALA A 85 7.34 6.32 11.47
CA ALA A 85 6.86 5.55 10.33
C ALA A 85 6.17 4.25 10.76
N LEU A 86 6.67 3.56 11.78
CA LEU A 86 6.07 2.32 12.29
C LEU A 86 4.73 2.62 12.98
N ASP A 87 4.69 3.63 13.84
CA ASP A 87 3.48 4.02 14.58
C ASP A 87 2.35 4.43 13.62
N LEU A 88 2.69 5.20 12.57
CA LEU A 88 1.73 5.55 11.53
C LEU A 88 1.28 4.32 10.74
N LEU A 89 2.18 3.41 10.42
CA LEU A 89 1.86 2.18 9.69
C LEU A 89 0.93 1.27 10.51
N GLU A 90 1.17 1.13 11.81
CA GLU A 90 0.28 0.40 12.74
C GLU A 90 -1.11 1.05 12.79
N THR A 91 -1.18 2.39 12.83
CA THR A 91 -2.44 3.15 12.76
C THR A 91 -3.18 2.90 11.45
N ILE A 92 -2.49 2.97 10.30
CA ILE A 92 -3.07 2.71 8.96
C ILE A 92 -3.65 1.29 8.90
N ARG A 93 -3.01 0.32 9.55
CA ARG A 93 -3.44 -1.09 9.57
C ARG A 93 -4.48 -1.42 10.64
N GLY A 94 -4.90 -0.44 11.44
CA GLY A 94 -5.91 -0.64 12.49
C GLY A 94 -5.40 -1.42 13.70
N HIS A 95 -4.09 -1.44 13.94
CA HIS A 95 -3.49 -2.07 15.10
C HIS A 95 -3.43 -1.14 16.32
N ASP A 96 -3.91 0.10 16.19
CA ASP A 96 -4.01 1.04 17.31
C ASP A 96 -5.24 0.69 18.17
N PRO A 97 -5.05 0.20 19.42
CA PRO A 97 -6.16 -0.13 20.31
C PRO A 97 -7.00 1.09 20.70
N GLU A 98 -6.41 2.31 20.67
CA GLU A 98 -7.12 3.54 20.99
C GLU A 98 -7.98 4.04 19.84
N ALA A 99 -7.53 3.89 18.59
CA ALA A 99 -8.32 4.23 17.40
C ALA A 99 -9.57 3.35 17.29
N SER A 100 -9.46 2.08 17.64
CA SER A 100 -10.59 1.13 17.69
C SER A 100 -11.67 1.54 18.71
N ARG A 101 -11.30 2.22 19.79
CA ARG A 101 -12.24 2.72 20.82
C ARG A 101 -12.96 4.00 20.41
N ARG A 102 -12.40 4.79 19.48
CA ARG A 102 -12.96 6.10 19.10
C ARG A 102 -14.03 6.03 18.01
N GLN A 103 -14.33 4.86 17.46
CA GLN A 103 -15.37 4.65 16.42
C GLN A 103 -15.29 5.62 15.22
N THR A 104 -14.17 6.29 15.01
CA THR A 104 -13.97 7.15 13.86
C THR A 104 -13.57 6.30 12.66
N SER A 105 -14.23 6.50 11.53
CA SER A 105 -13.85 5.84 10.28
C SER A 105 -12.41 6.21 9.92
N SER A 106 -11.55 5.19 9.76
CA SER A 106 -10.17 5.40 9.35
C SER A 106 -10.12 6.12 8.00
N PRO A 107 -9.32 7.19 7.84
CA PRO A 107 -9.15 7.87 6.56
C PRO A 107 -8.38 7.03 5.54
N TRP A 108 -7.85 5.89 5.97
CA TRP A 108 -7.00 5.06 5.17
C TRP A 108 -7.78 3.91 4.54
N PRO A 109 -7.69 3.69 3.21
CA PRO A 109 -8.24 2.49 2.58
C PRO A 109 -7.65 1.22 3.20
N ARG A 110 -8.49 0.24 3.52
CA ARG A 110 -8.06 -1.01 4.20
C ARG A 110 -6.91 -1.73 3.48
N ASN A 111 -6.93 -1.71 2.15
CA ASN A 111 -5.94 -2.37 1.29
C ASN A 111 -4.95 -1.39 0.67
N LEU A 112 -4.75 -0.22 1.28
CA LEU A 112 -3.81 0.78 0.79
C LEU A 112 -2.40 0.18 0.68
N PRO A 113 -1.78 0.13 -0.52
CA PRO A 113 -0.41 -0.30 -0.66
C PRO A 113 0.53 0.71 0.00
N VAL A 114 1.47 0.21 0.82
CA VAL A 114 2.45 1.05 1.53
C VAL A 114 3.86 0.58 1.24
N ILE A 115 4.68 1.48 0.67
CA ILE A 115 6.13 1.32 0.57
C ILE A 115 6.77 2.14 1.68
N VAL A 116 7.58 1.51 2.51
CA VAL A 116 8.39 2.25 3.50
C VAL A 116 9.77 2.53 2.93
N LEU A 117 10.16 3.81 2.97
CA LEU A 117 11.45 4.29 2.50
C LEU A 117 12.25 4.80 3.70
N SER A 118 13.22 4.03 4.19
CA SER A 118 13.91 4.32 5.46
C SER A 118 15.43 4.26 5.36
N SER A 119 16.09 5.12 6.13
CA SER A 119 17.54 5.08 6.37
C SER A 119 17.96 3.94 7.32
N ARG A 120 17.01 3.40 8.09
CA ARG A 120 17.21 2.24 8.94
C ARG A 120 17.14 0.96 8.11
N ARG A 121 18.28 0.33 7.86
CA ARG A 121 18.41 -0.82 6.93
C ARG A 121 18.85 -2.10 7.62
N THR A 122 18.82 -2.17 8.95
CA THR A 122 19.14 -3.42 9.63
C THR A 122 18.04 -4.46 9.38
N GLU A 123 18.40 -5.72 9.44
CA GLU A 123 17.43 -6.81 9.28
C GLU A 123 16.27 -6.72 10.27
N PRO A 124 16.51 -6.44 11.58
CA PRO A 124 15.43 -6.25 12.53
C PRO A 124 14.50 -5.08 12.18
N ASP A 125 15.04 -3.96 11.66
CA ASP A 125 14.19 -2.81 11.27
C ASP A 125 13.28 -3.16 10.09
N MET A 126 13.80 -3.88 9.09
CA MET A 126 13.01 -4.35 7.96
C MET A 126 11.92 -5.33 8.40
N LEU A 127 12.25 -6.28 9.28
CA LEU A 127 11.28 -7.25 9.80
C LEU A 127 10.16 -6.55 10.55
N ARG A 128 10.48 -5.62 11.47
CA ARG A 128 9.47 -4.82 12.19
C ARG A 128 8.58 -4.04 11.23
N THR A 129 9.16 -3.46 10.18
CA THR A 129 8.39 -2.70 9.17
C THR A 129 7.39 -3.60 8.46
N PHE A 130 7.79 -4.81 8.06
CA PHE A 130 6.87 -5.78 7.47
C PHE A 130 5.85 -6.30 8.48
N GLU A 131 6.23 -6.54 9.73
CA GLU A 131 5.31 -6.94 10.81
C GLU A 131 4.27 -5.86 11.09
N ALA A 132 4.64 -4.60 11.07
CA ALA A 132 3.72 -3.47 11.16
C ALA A 132 2.78 -3.36 9.95
N GLY A 133 3.14 -3.99 8.81
CA GLY A 133 2.24 -4.12 7.66
C GLY A 133 2.62 -3.36 6.42
N ALA A 134 3.87 -3.00 6.24
CA ALA A 134 4.36 -2.54 4.94
C ALA A 134 4.20 -3.63 3.88
N ASP A 135 3.86 -3.22 2.67
CA ASP A 135 3.82 -4.11 1.51
C ASP A 135 5.21 -4.27 0.89
N ASP A 136 6.01 -3.21 0.99
CA ASP A 136 7.39 -3.21 0.53
C ASP A 136 8.28 -2.28 1.37
N PHE A 137 9.60 -2.51 1.28
CA PHE A 137 10.61 -1.73 1.99
C PHE A 137 11.76 -1.38 1.05
N VAL A 138 12.15 -0.10 1.03
CA VAL A 138 13.27 0.42 0.26
C VAL A 138 14.26 1.11 1.19
N ALA A 139 15.50 0.63 1.20
CA ALA A 139 16.55 1.21 2.03
C ALA A 139 17.09 2.50 1.39
N ARG A 140 17.35 3.54 2.19
CA ARG A 140 18.07 4.75 1.76
C ARG A 140 19.58 4.56 1.88
N PRO A 141 20.38 5.18 0.97
CA PRO A 141 19.98 5.95 -0.20
C PRO A 141 19.37 5.06 -1.28
N ALA A 142 18.17 5.41 -1.74
CA ALA A 142 17.47 4.67 -2.77
C ALA A 142 17.66 5.31 -4.13
N ARG A 143 17.85 4.49 -5.16
CA ARG A 143 17.80 4.96 -6.55
C ARG A 143 16.33 5.14 -6.93
N TYR A 144 15.97 6.29 -7.48
CA TYR A 144 14.59 6.54 -7.90
C TYR A 144 14.04 5.47 -8.86
N LEU A 145 14.87 4.96 -9.77
CA LEU A 145 14.46 3.90 -10.70
C LEU A 145 14.00 2.61 -9.98
N GLU A 146 14.64 2.29 -8.85
CA GLU A 146 14.21 1.16 -8.01
C GLU A 146 12.83 1.44 -7.39
N LEU A 147 12.66 2.59 -6.75
CA LEU A 147 11.39 2.98 -6.16
C LEU A 147 10.28 3.02 -7.22
N ARG A 148 10.55 3.60 -8.40
CA ARG A 148 9.62 3.63 -9.53
C ARG A 148 9.15 2.24 -9.94
N ALA A 149 10.06 1.28 -10.04
CA ALA A 149 9.72 -0.10 -10.41
C ALA A 149 8.78 -0.73 -9.38
N ARG A 150 9.02 -0.49 -8.08
CA ARG A 150 8.20 -0.99 -6.97
C ARG A 150 6.82 -0.33 -6.94
N VAL A 151 6.75 0.99 -7.08
CA VAL A 151 5.50 1.74 -7.21
C VAL A 151 4.66 1.19 -8.36
N ARG A 152 5.24 1.06 -9.55
CA ARG A 152 4.54 0.49 -10.73
C ARG A 152 4.04 -0.93 -10.48
N ALA A 153 4.83 -1.76 -9.82
CA ALA A 153 4.45 -3.13 -9.49
C ALA A 153 3.25 -3.17 -8.54
N LEU A 154 3.22 -2.35 -7.50
CA LEU A 154 2.12 -2.26 -6.56
C LEU A 154 0.85 -1.67 -7.19
N LEU A 155 0.99 -0.61 -7.99
CA LEU A 155 -0.15 0.02 -8.67
C LEU A 155 -0.77 -0.88 -9.73
N ARG A 156 0.01 -1.56 -10.57
CA ARG A 156 -0.50 -2.50 -11.58
C ARG A 156 -1.40 -3.56 -10.96
N ARG A 157 -1.11 -4.01 -9.76
CA ARG A 157 -1.90 -4.99 -9.02
C ARG A 157 -3.14 -4.36 -8.39
N ALA A 158 -3.08 -3.07 -8.01
CA ALA A 158 -4.25 -2.32 -7.57
C ALA A 158 -5.28 -2.20 -8.69
N ASP A 159 -4.82 -1.96 -9.92
CA ASP A 159 -5.67 -1.75 -11.09
C ASP A 159 -6.10 -3.05 -11.79
N GLY A 160 -5.38 -4.16 -11.58
CA GLY A 160 -5.50 -5.40 -12.35
C GLY A 160 -6.50 -6.44 -11.84
N GLY A 161 -7.36 -6.13 -10.88
CA GLY A 161 -8.26 -7.09 -10.26
C GLY A 161 -9.49 -7.52 -11.07
N ASN A 162 -9.66 -7.13 -12.32
CA ASN A 162 -10.90 -7.37 -13.08
C ASN A 162 -10.75 -8.43 -14.20
N GLN A 163 -10.00 -9.50 -13.97
CA GLN A 163 -10.20 -10.71 -14.76
C GLN A 163 -11.29 -11.53 -14.07
N GLN A 164 -12.31 -11.92 -14.84
CA GLN A 164 -13.35 -12.88 -14.42
C GLN A 164 -12.68 -14.27 -14.25
N VAL A 165 -11.92 -14.41 -13.18
CA VAL A 165 -11.36 -15.70 -12.76
C VAL A 165 -12.38 -16.33 -11.82
N ALA A 166 -12.82 -17.54 -12.16
CA ALA A 166 -13.71 -18.30 -11.28
C ALA A 166 -13.04 -18.51 -9.91
N PRO A 167 -13.81 -18.58 -8.82
CA PRO A 167 -13.29 -18.88 -7.50
C PRO A 167 -12.46 -20.17 -7.51
N LEU A 168 -11.27 -20.12 -6.89
CA LEU A 168 -10.42 -21.27 -6.70
C LEU A 168 -10.81 -21.96 -5.39
N GLN A 169 -11.07 -23.27 -5.45
CA GLN A 169 -11.36 -24.07 -4.28
C GLN A 169 -10.32 -25.17 -4.10
N ILE A 170 -9.69 -25.18 -2.92
CA ILE A 170 -8.65 -26.16 -2.55
C ILE A 170 -9.04 -26.71 -1.18
N GLY A 171 -9.76 -27.86 -1.18
CA GLY A 171 -10.36 -28.38 0.05
C GLY A 171 -11.28 -27.32 0.71
N PRO A 172 -11.08 -27.02 2.01
CA PRO A 172 -11.87 -26.00 2.72
C PRO A 172 -11.45 -24.55 2.43
N LEU A 173 -10.37 -24.32 1.66
CA LEU A 173 -9.90 -22.99 1.26
C LEU A 173 -10.60 -22.55 -0.02
N THR A 174 -11.27 -21.40 0.03
CA THR A 174 -11.89 -20.76 -1.14
C THR A 174 -11.26 -19.39 -1.33
N ILE A 175 -10.82 -19.11 -2.56
CA ILE A 175 -10.26 -17.82 -2.98
C ILE A 175 -11.15 -17.30 -4.11
N ASP A 176 -11.77 -16.17 -3.90
CA ASP A 176 -12.57 -15.47 -4.91
C ASP A 176 -11.81 -14.25 -5.43
N PRO A 177 -11.24 -14.33 -6.64
CA PRO A 177 -10.50 -13.23 -7.23
C PRO A 177 -11.39 -12.03 -7.59
N ALA A 178 -12.65 -12.26 -7.96
CA ALA A 178 -13.57 -11.20 -8.33
C ALA A 178 -13.99 -10.37 -7.10
N ALA A 179 -14.26 -11.06 -5.97
CA ALA A 179 -14.58 -10.41 -4.70
C ALA A 179 -13.33 -10.02 -3.89
N HIS A 180 -12.12 -10.33 -4.37
CA HIS A 180 -10.85 -10.17 -3.65
C HIS A 180 -10.94 -10.70 -2.21
N SER A 181 -11.53 -11.88 -2.06
CA SER A 181 -11.84 -12.47 -0.76
C SER A 181 -11.30 -13.89 -0.62
N VAL A 182 -11.00 -14.26 0.62
CA VAL A 182 -10.54 -15.59 0.98
C VAL A 182 -11.36 -16.09 2.16
N SER A 183 -11.77 -17.35 2.12
CA SER A 183 -12.37 -18.02 3.26
C SER A 183 -11.74 -19.41 3.47
N LEU A 184 -11.65 -19.82 4.74
CA LEU A 184 -11.16 -21.13 5.13
C LEU A 184 -12.21 -21.79 6.02
N ALA A 185 -12.71 -22.95 5.62
CA ALA A 185 -13.82 -23.65 6.28
C ALA A 185 -15.04 -22.73 6.51
N GLY A 186 -15.37 -21.88 5.52
CA GLY A 186 -16.48 -20.93 5.59
C GLY A 186 -16.18 -19.63 6.36
N ASN A 187 -15.09 -19.56 7.10
CA ASN A 187 -14.70 -18.35 7.83
C ASN A 187 -13.87 -17.43 6.95
N ARG A 188 -14.31 -16.17 6.84
CA ARG A 188 -13.58 -15.16 6.06
C ARG A 188 -12.23 -14.85 6.70
N LEU A 189 -11.17 -14.87 5.89
CA LEU A 189 -9.82 -14.51 6.30
C LEU A 189 -9.49 -13.09 5.83
N GLU A 190 -9.06 -12.24 6.74
CA GLU A 190 -8.54 -10.92 6.41
C GLU A 190 -7.05 -11.02 6.05
N LEU A 191 -6.78 -11.05 4.77
CA LEU A 191 -5.44 -11.03 4.23
C LEU A 191 -5.06 -9.60 3.80
N ARG A 192 -3.80 -9.25 4.04
CA ARG A 192 -3.20 -8.06 3.42
C ARG A 192 -2.98 -8.33 1.94
N ARG A 193 -2.89 -7.28 1.17
CA ARG A 193 -2.75 -7.38 -0.28
C ARG A 193 -1.66 -8.37 -0.72
N GLN A 194 -0.44 -8.23 -0.20
CA GLN A 194 0.67 -9.12 -0.60
C GLN A 194 0.51 -10.57 -0.11
N GLU A 195 -0.16 -10.76 1.02
CA GLU A 195 -0.52 -12.09 1.50
C GLU A 195 -1.55 -12.75 0.58
N TYR A 196 -2.54 -11.97 0.13
CA TYR A 196 -3.54 -12.40 -0.83
C TYR A 196 -2.92 -12.77 -2.19
N GLU A 197 -2.09 -11.87 -2.75
CA GLU A 197 -1.42 -12.11 -4.04
C GLU A 197 -0.49 -13.34 -3.97
N LEU A 198 0.24 -13.51 -2.87
CA LEU A 198 1.06 -14.69 -2.65
C LEU A 198 0.21 -15.95 -2.60
N LEU A 199 -0.89 -15.95 -1.82
CA LEU A 199 -1.80 -17.07 -1.74
C LEU A 199 -2.42 -17.41 -3.09
N LEU A 200 -2.92 -16.40 -3.81
CA LEU A 200 -3.52 -16.56 -5.13
C LEU A 200 -2.53 -17.16 -6.13
N HIS A 201 -1.26 -16.71 -6.09
CA HIS A 201 -0.22 -17.25 -6.97
C HIS A 201 0.09 -18.72 -6.66
N LEU A 202 0.25 -19.07 -5.38
CA LEU A 202 0.49 -20.46 -4.96
C LEU A 202 -0.72 -21.38 -5.25
N ALA A 203 -1.94 -20.83 -5.15
CA ALA A 203 -3.18 -21.58 -5.39
C ALA A 203 -3.42 -21.94 -6.85
N ARG A 204 -2.74 -21.32 -7.81
CA ARG A 204 -2.82 -21.67 -9.23
C ARG A 204 -2.27 -23.06 -9.53
N ASP A 205 -1.27 -23.50 -8.78
CA ASP A 205 -0.72 -24.84 -8.82
C ASP A 205 -0.27 -25.26 -7.42
N PRO A 206 -1.19 -25.78 -6.59
CA PRO A 206 -0.96 -25.99 -5.16
C PRO A 206 0.17 -27.00 -4.84
N ARG A 207 0.45 -27.92 -5.77
CA ARG A 207 1.47 -28.96 -5.59
C ARG A 207 2.86 -28.55 -6.06
N ARG A 208 2.93 -27.49 -6.87
CA ARG A 208 4.19 -26.97 -7.40
C ARG A 208 4.98 -26.23 -6.31
N VAL A 209 6.28 -26.48 -6.26
CA VAL A 209 7.22 -25.65 -5.51
C VAL A 209 7.63 -24.47 -6.38
N PHE A 210 7.20 -23.26 -6.00
CA PHE A 210 7.59 -22.04 -6.67
C PHE A 210 8.90 -21.53 -6.07
N GLN A 211 9.86 -21.19 -6.92
CA GLN A 211 11.14 -20.66 -6.45
C GLN A 211 10.97 -19.24 -5.87
N LYS A 212 11.85 -18.88 -4.91
CA LYS A 212 11.75 -17.58 -4.24
C LYS A 212 11.82 -16.40 -5.22
N HIS A 213 12.70 -16.46 -6.23
CA HIS A 213 12.81 -15.40 -7.22
C HIS A 213 11.57 -15.31 -8.11
N GLU A 214 10.97 -16.42 -8.49
CA GLU A 214 9.73 -16.50 -9.25
C GLU A 214 8.57 -15.84 -8.49
N LEU A 215 8.44 -16.15 -7.20
CA LEU A 215 7.44 -15.53 -6.34
C LEU A 215 7.68 -14.02 -6.15
N LEU A 216 8.93 -13.59 -6.00
CA LEU A 216 9.28 -12.17 -5.90
C LEU A 216 8.96 -11.43 -7.20
N GLU A 217 9.22 -12.01 -8.36
CA GLU A 217 8.84 -11.42 -9.63
C GLU A 217 7.33 -11.39 -9.81
N ALA A 218 6.64 -12.51 -9.56
CA ALA A 218 5.20 -12.62 -9.76
C ALA A 218 4.41 -11.75 -8.79
N VAL A 219 4.78 -11.71 -7.50
CA VAL A 219 4.03 -11.04 -6.43
C VAL A 219 4.54 -9.63 -6.17
N TRP A 220 5.82 -9.31 -6.36
CA TRP A 220 6.39 -7.97 -6.14
C TRP A 220 6.92 -7.30 -7.41
N GLY A 221 7.05 -8.04 -8.52
CA GLY A 221 7.60 -7.51 -9.78
C GLY A 221 9.11 -7.31 -9.77
N TYR A 222 9.82 -7.97 -8.86
CA TYR A 222 11.26 -7.86 -8.76
C TYR A 222 11.95 -8.76 -9.78
N ARG A 223 12.70 -8.17 -10.69
CA ARG A 223 13.51 -8.90 -11.69
C ARG A 223 14.95 -9.16 -11.26
N SER A 224 15.35 -8.62 -10.10
CA SER A 224 16.68 -8.82 -9.53
C SER A 224 16.57 -9.68 -8.27
N PRO A 225 17.55 -10.53 -7.93
CA PRO A 225 17.56 -11.28 -6.70
C PRO A 225 17.78 -10.34 -5.48
N GLY A 226 16.83 -9.43 -5.28
CA GLY A 226 16.70 -8.63 -4.08
C GLY A 226 16.49 -9.52 -2.86
N THR A 227 16.46 -8.94 -1.68
CA THR A 227 16.34 -9.68 -0.43
C THR A 227 15.08 -10.55 -0.42
N THR A 228 15.23 -11.86 -0.34
CA THR A 228 14.12 -12.83 -0.19
C THR A 228 13.32 -12.61 1.10
N ARG A 229 13.80 -11.75 1.99
CA ARG A 229 13.20 -11.41 3.30
C ARG A 229 11.80 -10.85 3.21
N THR A 230 11.53 -10.04 2.18
CA THR A 230 10.16 -9.54 1.92
C THR A 230 9.20 -10.71 1.75
N LEU A 231 9.54 -11.67 0.88
CA LEU A 231 8.75 -12.87 0.66
C LEU A 231 8.62 -13.70 1.93
N ASP A 232 9.74 -13.97 2.63
CA ASP A 232 9.76 -14.81 3.82
C ASP A 232 8.87 -14.22 4.95
N SER A 233 8.87 -12.90 5.13
CA SER A 233 8.03 -12.20 6.10
C SER A 233 6.53 -12.32 5.76
N HIS A 234 6.16 -12.13 4.49
CA HIS A 234 4.77 -12.28 4.06
C HIS A 234 4.30 -13.73 4.10
N ALA A 235 5.13 -14.69 3.69
CA ALA A 235 4.84 -16.11 3.77
C ALA A 235 4.65 -16.57 5.22
N SER A 236 5.45 -16.08 6.16
CA SER A 236 5.32 -16.38 7.60
C SER A 236 3.98 -15.88 8.16
N ARG A 237 3.60 -14.63 7.84
CA ARG A 237 2.30 -14.08 8.28
C ARG A 237 1.12 -14.81 7.66
N LEU A 238 1.18 -15.07 6.35
CA LEU A 238 0.15 -15.83 5.66
C LEU A 238 -0.02 -17.22 6.27
N ARG A 239 1.11 -17.92 6.53
CA ARG A 239 1.08 -19.23 7.23
C ARG A 239 0.36 -19.12 8.57
N ARG A 240 0.70 -18.14 9.41
CA ARG A 240 0.05 -17.96 10.73
C ARG A 240 -1.46 -17.75 10.62
N LYS A 241 -1.92 -16.99 9.63
CA LYS A 241 -3.35 -16.74 9.40
C LYS A 241 -4.09 -18.00 8.92
N LEU A 242 -3.48 -18.79 8.06
CA LEU A 242 -4.05 -20.04 7.56
C LEU A 242 -3.99 -21.16 8.59
N SER A 243 -3.00 -21.17 9.49
CA SER A 243 -2.84 -22.20 10.55
C SER A 243 -3.89 -22.09 11.66
N ALA A 244 -4.68 -21.01 11.72
CA ALA A 244 -5.78 -20.90 12.68
C ALA A 244 -6.83 -22.03 12.53
N ALA A 245 -6.85 -22.74 11.39
CA ALA A 245 -7.69 -23.92 11.15
C ALA A 245 -6.97 -25.27 11.34
N GLY A 246 -5.78 -25.29 11.95
CA GLY A 246 -5.08 -26.52 12.34
C GLY A 246 -4.25 -27.20 11.26
N GLU A 247 -4.20 -26.66 10.04
CA GLU A 247 -3.46 -27.25 8.90
C GLU A 247 -2.28 -26.37 8.47
N HIS A 248 -1.24 -27.01 7.91
CA HIS A 248 -0.06 -26.32 7.40
C HIS A 248 -0.18 -26.02 5.90
N TRP A 249 -0.93 -24.99 5.56
CA TRP A 249 -1.23 -24.60 4.17
C TRP A 249 -0.03 -24.12 3.35
N ILE A 250 0.94 -23.48 3.98
CA ILE A 250 2.13 -22.94 3.29
C ILE A 250 3.36 -23.71 3.74
N VAL A 251 3.97 -24.44 2.82
CA VAL A 251 5.21 -25.19 3.07
C VAL A 251 6.41 -24.43 2.54
N ASN A 252 7.40 -24.21 3.41
CA ASN A 252 8.71 -23.73 3.00
C ASN A 252 9.60 -24.93 2.62
N VAL A 253 9.95 -25.02 1.36
CA VAL A 253 10.93 -26.01 0.88
C VAL A 253 12.31 -25.34 0.97
N ARG A 254 13.09 -25.75 1.97
CA ARG A 254 14.39 -25.13 2.29
C ARG A 254 15.29 -25.04 1.04
N GLY A 255 15.88 -23.85 0.83
CA GLY A 255 16.79 -23.59 -0.31
C GLY A 255 16.09 -23.44 -1.66
N VAL A 256 14.79 -23.76 -1.79
CA VAL A 256 14.05 -23.70 -3.04
C VAL A 256 12.99 -22.60 -3.03
N GLY A 257 11.98 -22.69 -2.16
CA GLY A 257 10.89 -21.74 -2.18
C GLY A 257 9.67 -22.19 -1.39
N TYR A 258 8.49 -21.93 -1.92
CA TYR A 258 7.22 -22.18 -1.25
C TYR A 258 6.24 -22.94 -2.14
N ARG A 259 5.36 -23.72 -1.52
CA ARG A 259 4.18 -24.32 -2.15
C ARG A 259 2.97 -24.22 -1.23
N LEU A 260 1.80 -24.32 -1.81
CA LEU A 260 0.58 -24.64 -1.08
C LEU A 260 0.46 -26.17 -0.97
N ILE A 261 -0.16 -26.69 0.06
CA ILE A 261 -0.36 -28.12 0.23
C ILE A 261 -1.43 -28.63 -0.71
#